data_ba91c0a0fa3e0731331ad16a1a3b4f8c
#
_entry.id   ba91c0a0fa3e0731331ad16a1a3b4f8c
#
_cell.length_a   1.000
_cell.length_b   1.000
_cell.length_c   1.000
_cell.angle_alpha   90.00
_cell.angle_beta   90.00
_cell.angle_gamma   90.00
#
_symmetry.space_group_name_H-M   'P 1'
#
loop_
_entity.id
_entity.type
_entity.pdbx_description
1 polymer ?
#
loop_
_entity_poly.entity_id
_entity_poly.type
_entity_poly.pdbx_seq_one_letter_code
_entity_poly.pdbx_strand_id
1 'polypeptide(L)'
;MKALVLNALGRRFEFEDVEIASPEGREVLVDVQASGLCHTDLLFATHDIAPTPSVLGHEVAGIVAAIGHDVTQVRVGDHVVGSLAQACGGCARCLSGRPFQCQHPEATLRRPDDAPRLSRDGTGLFQGFGLGGFAERALIHENQLAVVPKAMPFAQAALLGCGVVTGAGAVLNTANV
;
A
#
# COMPACT_ATOMS: atom_id res chain seq x y z
N MET A 1 3.40 -8.53 14.70
CA MET A 1 3.71 -7.10 14.57
C MET A 1 2.55 -6.25 15.06
N LYS A 2 2.78 -4.97 15.40
CA LYS A 2 1.69 -4.05 15.77
C LYS A 2 1.08 -3.39 14.55
N ALA A 3 -0.26 -3.21 14.59
CA ALA A 3 -1.01 -2.47 13.59
C ALA A 3 -2.18 -1.69 14.23
N LEU A 4 -2.61 -0.63 13.56
CA LEU A 4 -3.86 0.06 13.87
C LEU A 4 -4.98 -0.61 13.04
N VAL A 5 -5.85 -1.35 13.73
CA VAL A 5 -6.94 -2.11 13.11
C VAL A 5 -8.26 -1.36 13.29
N LEU A 6 -8.99 -1.20 12.18
CA LEU A 6 -10.38 -0.75 12.19
C LEU A 6 -11.27 -1.99 12.26
N ASN A 7 -11.83 -2.27 13.43
CA ASN A 7 -12.65 -3.47 13.65
C ASN A 7 -14.08 -3.36 13.12
N ALA A 8 -14.64 -2.16 13.08
CA ALA A 8 -15.97 -1.89 12.54
C ALA A 8 -16.09 -0.42 12.12
N LEU A 9 -17.00 -0.15 11.19
CA LEU A 9 -17.28 1.21 10.71
C LEU A 9 -17.67 2.16 11.85
N GLY A 10 -17.15 3.38 11.81
CA GLY A 10 -17.40 4.42 12.80
C GLY A 10 -16.75 4.18 14.16
N ARG A 11 -15.97 3.11 14.30
CA ARG A 11 -15.20 2.85 15.51
C ARG A 11 -13.82 3.49 15.45
N ARG A 12 -13.15 3.57 16.61
CA ARG A 12 -11.75 3.99 16.67
C ARG A 12 -10.85 2.87 16.16
N PHE A 13 -9.71 3.26 15.60
CA PHE A 13 -8.63 2.32 15.34
C PHE A 13 -8.07 1.79 16.67
N GLU A 14 -7.82 0.50 16.73
CA GLU A 14 -7.28 -0.17 17.90
C GLU A 14 -5.86 -0.68 17.62
N PHE A 15 -4.98 -0.59 18.61
CA PHE A 15 -3.59 -1.04 18.51
C PHE A 15 -3.55 -2.54 18.82
N GLU A 16 -3.33 -3.37 17.82
CA GLU A 16 -3.43 -4.82 17.95
C GLU A 16 -2.19 -5.54 17.45
N ASP A 17 -2.02 -6.77 17.92
CA ASP A 17 -1.07 -7.72 17.35
C ASP A 17 -1.69 -8.39 16.12
N VAL A 18 -0.99 -8.31 15.00
CA VAL A 18 -1.38 -8.96 13.76
C VAL A 18 -0.22 -9.78 13.19
N GLU A 19 -0.56 -10.78 12.42
CA GLU A 19 0.38 -11.62 11.69
C GLU A 19 0.54 -11.07 10.28
N ILE A 20 1.77 -11.11 9.74
CA ILE A 20 2.07 -10.78 8.35
C ILE A 20 2.73 -11.98 7.70
N ALA A 21 2.27 -12.35 6.52
CA ALA A 21 2.81 -13.46 5.76
C ALA A 21 4.21 -13.15 5.20
N SER A 22 4.95 -14.18 4.85
CA SER A 22 6.18 -14.03 4.06
C SER A 22 5.85 -13.57 2.64
N PRO A 23 6.75 -12.77 2.01
CA PRO A 23 6.55 -12.34 0.62
C PRO A 23 6.64 -13.50 -0.36
N GLU A 24 5.68 -13.57 -1.28
CA GLU A 24 5.62 -14.56 -2.36
C GLU A 24 5.62 -13.87 -3.73
N GLY A 25 6.10 -14.56 -4.77
CA GLY A 25 6.08 -14.03 -6.14
C GLY A 25 6.69 -12.63 -6.23
N ARG A 26 5.86 -11.66 -6.59
CA ARG A 26 6.24 -10.24 -6.75
C ARG A 26 5.92 -9.37 -5.53
N GLU A 27 5.76 -9.96 -4.38
CA GLU A 27 5.50 -9.25 -3.12
C GLU A 27 6.81 -8.79 -2.45
N VAL A 28 6.73 -7.66 -1.79
CA VAL A 28 7.82 -7.00 -1.08
C VAL A 28 7.39 -6.72 0.35
N LEU A 29 8.15 -7.20 1.32
CA LEU A 29 7.96 -6.85 2.72
C LEU A 29 8.71 -5.55 3.01
N VAL A 30 7.99 -4.55 3.49
CA VAL A 30 8.51 -3.23 3.81
C VAL A 30 8.41 -2.98 5.31
N ASP A 31 9.54 -2.66 5.97
CA ASP A 31 9.55 -2.10 7.32
C ASP A 31 9.10 -0.64 7.23
N VAL A 32 7.89 -0.35 7.69
CA VAL A 32 7.28 0.98 7.58
C VAL A 32 7.97 1.96 8.52
N GLN A 33 8.46 3.07 7.96
CA GLN A 33 9.11 4.13 8.72
C GLN A 33 8.22 5.36 8.88
N ALA A 34 7.30 5.56 7.95
CA ALA A 34 6.28 6.60 8.02
C ALA A 34 5.04 6.22 7.23
N SER A 35 3.88 6.60 7.73
CA SER A 35 2.62 6.52 7.01
C SER A 35 1.84 7.82 7.22
N GLY A 36 1.45 8.46 6.11
CA GLY A 36 0.60 9.64 6.14
C GLY A 36 -0.85 9.28 6.43
N LEU A 37 -1.61 10.25 6.93
CA LEU A 37 -3.04 10.14 7.17
C LEU A 37 -3.80 10.95 6.12
N CYS A 38 -4.51 10.29 5.24
CA CYS A 38 -5.30 10.91 4.18
C CYS A 38 -6.79 10.98 4.58
N HIS A 39 -7.52 11.95 4.01
CA HIS A 39 -8.98 12.02 4.18
C HIS A 39 -9.69 10.74 3.71
N THR A 40 -9.12 10.04 2.73
CA THR A 40 -9.62 8.74 2.25
C THR A 40 -9.64 7.67 3.35
N ASP A 41 -8.67 7.67 4.27
CA ASP A 41 -8.67 6.73 5.41
C ASP A 41 -9.87 7.01 6.34
N LEU A 42 -10.23 8.29 6.53
CA LEU A 42 -11.43 8.67 7.29
C LEU A 42 -12.71 8.22 6.57
N LEU A 43 -12.78 8.38 5.25
CA LEU A 43 -13.93 7.91 4.46
C LEU A 43 -14.11 6.40 4.60
N PHE A 44 -13.03 5.62 4.50
CA PHE A 44 -13.06 4.18 4.69
C PHE A 44 -13.44 3.78 6.12
N ALA A 45 -13.06 4.58 7.11
CA ALA A 45 -13.39 4.31 8.51
C ALA A 45 -14.86 4.65 8.86
N THR A 46 -15.54 5.49 8.08
CA THR A 46 -16.87 6.01 8.42
C THR A 46 -17.96 5.59 7.45
N HIS A 47 -17.61 5.11 6.25
CA HIS A 47 -18.55 4.70 5.21
C HIS A 47 -18.31 3.24 4.81
N ASP A 48 -19.35 2.55 4.39
CA ASP A 48 -19.29 1.15 3.94
C ASP A 48 -18.68 1.06 2.53
N ILE A 49 -17.37 1.32 2.45
CA ILE A 49 -16.61 1.32 1.19
C ILE A 49 -15.68 0.09 1.13
N ALA A 50 -15.22 -0.39 2.28
CA ALA A 50 -14.28 -1.51 2.37
C ALA A 50 -14.65 -2.45 3.51
N PRO A 51 -14.27 -3.74 3.39
CA PRO A 51 -14.50 -4.70 4.46
C PRO A 51 -13.82 -4.31 5.78
N THR A 52 -14.42 -4.71 6.88
CA THR A 52 -13.80 -4.71 8.21
C THR A 52 -13.78 -6.14 8.76
N PRO A 53 -12.79 -6.54 9.59
CA PRO A 53 -11.69 -5.71 10.10
C PRO A 53 -10.63 -5.39 9.03
N SER A 54 -10.00 -4.21 9.14
CA SER A 54 -9.05 -3.71 8.14
C SER A 54 -7.85 -2.98 8.75
N VAL A 55 -6.72 -3.02 8.03
CA VAL A 55 -5.56 -2.14 8.24
C VAL A 55 -5.50 -1.17 7.07
N LEU A 56 -5.69 0.12 7.35
CA LEU A 56 -5.66 1.19 6.36
C LEU A 56 -4.25 1.83 6.27
N GLY A 57 -4.15 3.04 5.72
CA GLY A 57 -2.89 3.75 5.49
C GLY A 57 -2.31 3.45 4.11
N HIS A 58 -2.38 4.44 3.23
CA HIS A 58 -1.92 4.29 1.84
C HIS A 58 -0.85 5.30 1.42
N GLU A 59 -0.39 6.11 2.35
CA GLU A 59 0.77 7.01 2.18
C GLU A 59 1.96 6.41 2.94
N VAL A 60 2.60 5.39 2.36
CA VAL A 60 3.61 4.56 3.02
C VAL A 60 5.00 4.86 2.50
N ALA A 61 5.96 5.03 3.40
CA ALA A 61 7.37 5.00 3.09
C ALA A 61 8.12 4.10 4.08
N GLY A 62 9.12 3.38 3.60
CA GLY A 62 9.88 2.45 4.43
C GLY A 62 11.09 1.87 3.75
N ILE A 63 11.61 0.81 4.35
CA ILE A 63 12.80 0.10 3.89
C ILE A 63 12.39 -1.32 3.48
N VAL A 64 12.84 -1.78 2.33
CA VAL A 64 12.62 -3.16 1.88
C VAL A 64 13.34 -4.12 2.82
N ALA A 65 12.58 -4.97 3.51
CA ALA A 65 13.10 -5.96 4.47
C ALA A 65 13.29 -7.34 3.85
N ALA A 66 12.36 -7.75 2.97
CA ALA A 66 12.43 -9.02 2.24
C ALA A 66 11.66 -8.90 0.92
N ILE A 67 11.96 -9.79 -0.02
CA ILE A 67 11.35 -9.83 -1.35
C ILE A 67 10.93 -11.24 -1.72
N GLY A 68 9.85 -11.39 -2.46
CA GLY A 68 9.47 -12.64 -3.10
C GLY A 68 10.39 -12.96 -4.29
N HIS A 69 10.31 -14.20 -4.76
CA HIS A 69 11.27 -14.75 -5.74
C HIS A 69 11.17 -14.14 -7.15
N ASP A 70 10.06 -13.51 -7.49
CA ASP A 70 9.83 -12.87 -8.80
C ASP A 70 10.00 -11.34 -8.78
N VAL A 71 10.43 -10.76 -7.65
CA VAL A 71 10.66 -9.32 -7.53
C VAL A 71 11.89 -8.90 -8.34
N THR A 72 11.72 -7.88 -9.18
CA THR A 72 12.77 -7.39 -10.07
C THR A 72 13.06 -5.90 -9.95
N GLN A 73 12.13 -5.11 -9.37
CA GLN A 73 12.20 -3.64 -9.38
C GLN A 73 12.88 -3.04 -8.16
N VAL A 74 12.94 -3.78 -7.06
CA VAL A 74 13.50 -3.31 -5.79
C VAL A 74 14.42 -4.36 -5.17
N ARG A 75 15.25 -3.95 -4.22
CA ARG A 75 16.19 -4.82 -3.50
C ARG A 75 16.08 -4.59 -1.99
N VAL A 76 16.43 -5.59 -1.20
CA VAL A 76 16.53 -5.45 0.27
C VAL A 76 17.45 -4.28 0.62
N GLY A 77 16.99 -3.41 1.50
CA GLY A 77 17.69 -2.20 1.93
C GLY A 77 17.40 -0.95 1.08
N ASP A 78 16.59 -1.06 0.03
CA ASP A 78 16.11 0.13 -0.70
C ASP A 78 15.10 0.90 0.14
N HIS A 79 15.16 2.24 0.04
CA HIS A 79 14.12 3.12 0.55
C HIS A 79 13.04 3.25 -0.50
N VAL A 80 11.79 3.00 -0.10
CA VAL A 80 10.66 2.95 -1.02
C VAL A 80 9.47 3.76 -0.53
N VAL A 81 8.67 4.22 -1.47
CA VAL A 81 7.33 4.79 -1.25
C VAL A 81 6.29 3.93 -1.94
N GLY A 82 5.17 3.69 -1.27
CA GLY A 82 4.02 2.98 -1.80
C GLY A 82 3.05 3.91 -2.53
N SER A 83 2.44 3.42 -3.61
CA SER A 83 1.35 4.11 -4.32
C SER A 83 0.06 3.31 -4.23
N LEU A 84 -1.06 4.00 -4.00
CA LEU A 84 -2.38 3.38 -3.99
C LEU A 84 -2.84 2.88 -5.37
N ALA A 85 -2.15 3.29 -6.44
CA ALA A 85 -2.47 2.85 -7.80
C ALA A 85 -2.06 1.39 -8.01
N GLN A 86 -3.02 0.49 -7.96
CA GLN A 86 -2.84 -0.92 -8.24
C GLN A 86 -2.73 -1.15 -9.74
N ALA A 87 -1.55 -1.51 -10.22
CA ALA A 87 -1.26 -1.65 -11.65
C ALA A 87 -0.65 -3.01 -11.96
N CYS A 88 -1.27 -3.78 -12.87
CA CYS A 88 -0.74 -5.09 -13.29
C CYS A 88 0.58 -4.99 -14.10
N GLY A 89 0.87 -3.83 -14.69
CA GLY A 89 2.06 -3.58 -15.50
C GLY A 89 2.00 -4.12 -16.94
N GLY A 90 1.05 -4.99 -17.27
CA GLY A 90 1.01 -5.70 -18.57
C GLY A 90 -0.19 -5.40 -19.46
N CYS A 91 -1.27 -4.78 -18.98
CA CYS A 91 -2.43 -4.47 -19.79
C CYS A 91 -2.19 -3.24 -20.71
N ALA A 92 -3.05 -3.07 -21.72
CA ALA A 92 -2.92 -1.97 -22.68
C ALA A 92 -2.86 -0.58 -22.01
N ARG A 93 -3.57 -0.39 -20.90
CA ARG A 93 -3.54 0.88 -20.14
C ARG A 93 -2.20 1.09 -19.45
N CYS A 94 -1.67 0.07 -18.78
CA CYS A 94 -0.36 0.16 -18.14
C CYS A 94 0.75 0.42 -19.16
N LEU A 95 0.76 -0.33 -20.28
CA LEU A 95 1.76 -0.18 -21.32
C LEU A 95 1.69 1.15 -22.08
N SER A 96 0.52 1.81 -22.10
CA SER A 96 0.35 3.15 -22.67
C SER A 96 0.63 4.30 -21.70
N GLY A 97 1.26 4.04 -20.53
CA GLY A 97 1.58 5.06 -19.53
C GLY A 97 0.40 5.54 -18.69
N ARG A 98 -0.67 4.75 -18.61
CA ARG A 98 -1.88 5.04 -17.84
C ARG A 98 -2.15 3.98 -16.78
N PRO A 99 -1.20 3.70 -15.86
CA PRO A 99 -1.35 2.65 -14.84
C PRO A 99 -2.54 2.91 -13.90
N PHE A 100 -2.91 4.16 -13.67
CA PHE A 100 -4.09 4.56 -12.89
C PHE A 100 -5.44 4.14 -13.54
N GLN A 101 -5.43 3.69 -14.80
CA GLN A 101 -6.58 3.11 -15.50
C GLN A 101 -6.37 1.61 -15.73
N CYS A 102 -5.60 0.94 -14.88
CA CYS A 102 -5.33 -0.49 -15.02
C CYS A 102 -6.63 -1.29 -15.16
N GLN A 103 -6.64 -2.25 -16.09
CA GLN A 103 -7.79 -3.12 -16.33
C GLN A 103 -7.80 -4.35 -15.42
N HIS A 104 -6.69 -4.61 -14.71
CA HIS A 104 -6.48 -5.78 -13.86
C HIS A 104 -5.78 -5.37 -12.54
N PRO A 105 -6.39 -4.48 -11.73
CA PRO A 105 -5.80 -4.07 -10.45
C PRO A 105 -5.67 -5.23 -9.46
N GLU A 106 -6.54 -6.23 -9.54
CA GLU A 106 -6.53 -7.44 -8.72
C GLU A 106 -5.23 -8.26 -8.88
N ALA A 107 -4.49 -8.08 -9.97
CA ALA A 107 -3.20 -8.75 -10.20
C ALA A 107 -2.11 -8.34 -9.18
N THR A 108 -2.33 -7.28 -8.41
CA THR A 108 -1.44 -6.85 -7.31
C THR A 108 -1.83 -7.45 -5.96
N LEU A 109 -2.91 -8.21 -5.91
CA LEU A 109 -3.43 -8.84 -4.69
C LEU A 109 -3.20 -10.35 -4.73
N ARG A 110 -3.30 -10.99 -3.57
CA ARG A 110 -3.44 -12.45 -3.49
C ARG A 110 -4.84 -12.87 -3.93
N ARG A 111 -4.97 -14.08 -4.45
CA ARG A 111 -6.26 -14.66 -4.81
C ARG A 111 -7.09 -14.91 -3.55
N PRO A 112 -8.42 -14.97 -3.65
CA PRO A 112 -9.28 -15.23 -2.49
C PRO A 112 -8.98 -16.53 -1.75
N ASP A 113 -8.48 -17.55 -2.47
CA ASP A 113 -8.17 -18.88 -1.92
C ASP A 113 -6.73 -18.97 -1.37
N ASP A 114 -5.90 -17.94 -1.58
CA ASP A 114 -4.53 -17.89 -1.05
C ASP A 114 -4.57 -17.46 0.43
N ALA A 115 -3.54 -17.83 1.19
CA ALA A 115 -3.37 -17.33 2.56
C ALA A 115 -3.33 -15.80 2.57
N PRO A 116 -4.05 -15.12 3.47
CA PRO A 116 -4.10 -13.66 3.51
C PRO A 116 -2.71 -13.06 3.82
N ARG A 117 -2.44 -11.85 3.32
CA ARG A 117 -1.21 -11.11 3.65
C ARG A 117 -1.15 -10.71 5.11
N LEU A 118 -2.31 -10.34 5.66
CA LEU A 118 -2.49 -9.95 7.05
C LEU A 118 -3.54 -10.83 7.68
N SER A 119 -3.30 -11.30 8.90
CA SER A 119 -4.27 -12.07 9.69
C SER A 119 -4.19 -11.74 11.17
N ARG A 120 -5.27 -12.07 11.88
CA ARG A 120 -5.38 -12.04 13.33
C ARG A 120 -6.14 -13.29 13.78
N ASP A 121 -5.51 -14.07 14.63
CA ASP A 121 -6.09 -15.35 15.13
C ASP A 121 -6.57 -16.26 13.98
N GLY A 122 -5.80 -16.33 12.88
CA GLY A 122 -6.11 -17.11 11.70
C GLY A 122 -7.18 -16.50 10.77
N THR A 123 -7.75 -15.34 11.12
CA THR A 123 -8.73 -14.63 10.27
C THR A 123 -8.04 -13.54 9.47
N GLY A 124 -8.26 -13.51 8.15
CA GLY A 124 -7.70 -12.50 7.26
C GLY A 124 -8.22 -11.10 7.57
N LEU A 125 -7.33 -10.11 7.49
CA LEU A 125 -7.66 -8.68 7.60
C LEU A 125 -7.60 -8.04 6.22
N PHE A 126 -8.55 -7.13 5.94
CA PHE A 126 -8.49 -6.35 4.72
C PHE A 126 -7.31 -5.36 4.77
N GLN A 127 -6.52 -5.35 3.71
CA GLN A 127 -5.37 -4.46 3.54
C GLN A 127 -5.76 -3.31 2.60
N GLY A 128 -5.92 -2.10 3.14
CA GLY A 128 -6.36 -0.93 2.38
C GLY A 128 -5.45 -0.67 1.18
N PHE A 129 -6.02 -0.66 -0.02
CA PHE A 129 -5.32 -0.48 -1.31
C PHE A 129 -4.15 -1.45 -1.56
N GLY A 130 -4.11 -2.59 -0.87
CA GLY A 130 -2.97 -3.50 -0.92
C GLY A 130 -1.69 -2.96 -0.26
N LEU A 131 -1.81 -1.89 0.56
CA LEU A 131 -0.71 -1.23 1.26
C LEU A 131 -0.74 -1.49 2.78
N GLY A 132 -1.81 -1.07 3.47
CA GLY A 132 -1.98 -1.32 4.90
C GLY A 132 -0.89 -0.69 5.77
N GLY A 133 -0.56 0.58 5.50
CA GLY A 133 0.60 1.27 6.09
C GLY A 133 0.44 1.68 7.55
N PHE A 134 -0.74 1.52 8.16
CA PHE A 134 -0.91 1.77 9.60
C PHE A 134 -0.46 0.55 10.42
N ALA A 135 0.70 -0.01 10.07
CA ALA A 135 1.34 -1.14 10.72
C ALA A 135 2.86 -0.97 10.72
N GLU A 136 3.57 -1.72 11.56
CA GLU A 136 5.04 -1.74 11.57
C GLU A 136 5.63 -2.26 10.27
N ARG A 137 4.90 -3.14 9.57
CA ARG A 137 5.31 -3.73 8.28
C ARG A 137 4.13 -3.78 7.32
N ALA A 138 4.44 -3.70 6.04
CA ALA A 138 3.47 -3.83 4.95
C ALA A 138 3.98 -4.83 3.91
N LEU A 139 3.09 -5.71 3.43
CA LEU A 139 3.38 -6.64 2.35
C LEU A 139 2.72 -6.11 1.07
N ILE A 140 3.54 -5.61 0.14
CA ILE A 140 3.11 -4.78 -0.99
C ILE A 140 3.60 -5.40 -2.30
N HIS A 141 2.80 -5.34 -3.37
CA HIS A 141 3.24 -5.76 -4.69
C HIS A 141 4.27 -4.75 -5.26
N GLU A 142 5.36 -5.23 -5.89
CA GLU A 142 6.44 -4.36 -6.37
C GLU A 142 5.98 -3.26 -7.35
N ASN A 143 4.91 -3.47 -8.13
CA ASN A 143 4.34 -2.45 -9.04
C ASN A 143 3.72 -1.25 -8.30
N GLN A 144 3.49 -1.36 -7.00
CA GLN A 144 3.01 -0.27 -6.16
C GLN A 144 4.15 0.45 -5.43
N LEU A 145 5.40 0.10 -5.69
CA LEU A 145 6.57 0.66 -5.03
C LEU A 145 7.43 1.47 -6.00
N ALA A 146 7.98 2.57 -5.49
CA ALA A 146 9.00 3.35 -6.17
C ALA A 146 10.19 3.56 -5.23
N VAL A 147 11.41 3.36 -5.76
CA VAL A 147 12.64 3.64 -5.00
C VAL A 147 12.83 5.15 -4.87
N VAL A 148 13.15 5.60 -3.65
CA VAL A 148 13.47 7.01 -3.37
C VAL A 148 14.90 7.16 -2.87
N PRO A 149 15.52 8.35 -3.01
CA PRO A 149 16.85 8.58 -2.49
C PRO A 149 16.93 8.32 -0.97
N LYS A 150 17.98 7.63 -0.52
CA LYS A 150 18.18 7.34 0.91
C LYS A 150 18.26 8.59 1.79
N ALA A 151 18.62 9.73 1.22
CA ALA A 151 18.67 11.01 1.93
C ALA A 151 17.28 11.65 2.13
N MET A 152 16.24 11.15 1.45
CA MET A 152 14.87 11.69 1.60
C MET A 152 14.28 11.24 2.94
N PRO A 153 13.82 12.17 3.80
CA PRO A 153 13.17 11.79 5.04
C PRO A 153 11.86 11.03 4.80
N PHE A 154 11.63 9.94 5.50
CA PHE A 154 10.49 9.05 5.29
C PHE A 154 9.13 9.74 5.43
N ALA A 155 8.99 10.67 6.38
CA ALA A 155 7.75 11.44 6.56
C ALA A 155 7.39 12.28 5.31
N GLN A 156 8.37 12.78 4.58
CA GLN A 156 8.16 13.50 3.32
C GLN A 156 7.95 12.53 2.16
N ALA A 157 8.71 11.43 2.13
CA ALA A 157 8.57 10.40 1.10
C ALA A 157 7.17 9.78 1.10
N ALA A 158 6.59 9.50 2.28
CA ALA A 158 5.28 8.90 2.41
C ALA A 158 4.18 9.69 1.66
N LEU A 159 4.25 11.02 1.67
CA LEU A 159 3.28 11.89 1.01
C LEU A 159 3.33 11.82 -0.53
N LEU A 160 4.44 11.33 -1.10
CA LEU A 160 4.58 11.19 -2.56
C LEU A 160 3.57 10.21 -3.14
N GLY A 161 3.20 9.17 -2.38
CA GLY A 161 2.31 8.10 -2.83
C GLY A 161 0.85 8.50 -3.07
N CYS A 162 0.41 9.63 -2.50
CA CYS A 162 -0.97 10.13 -2.61
C CYS A 162 -1.02 11.66 -2.73
N GLY A 163 -0.83 12.39 -1.64
CA GLY A 163 -1.10 13.83 -1.60
C GLY A 163 -0.27 14.63 -2.62
N VAL A 164 1.02 14.37 -2.72
CA VAL A 164 1.92 15.09 -3.63
C VAL A 164 1.62 14.76 -5.09
N VAL A 165 1.49 13.47 -5.45
CA VAL A 165 1.21 13.08 -6.84
C VAL A 165 -0.17 13.57 -7.28
N THR A 166 -1.16 13.61 -6.39
CA THR A 166 -2.49 14.14 -6.64
C THR A 166 -2.44 15.65 -6.91
N GLY A 167 -1.79 16.42 -6.04
CA GLY A 167 -1.66 17.86 -6.18
C GLY A 167 -0.85 18.25 -7.42
N ALA A 168 0.28 17.61 -7.64
CA ALA A 168 1.10 17.84 -8.83
C ALA A 168 0.33 17.49 -10.12
N GLY A 169 -0.40 16.37 -10.13
CA GLY A 169 -1.21 15.96 -11.27
C GLY A 169 -2.34 16.94 -11.58
N ALA A 170 -2.98 17.50 -10.57
CA ALA A 170 -4.02 18.52 -10.74
C ALA A 170 -3.46 19.78 -11.41
N VAL A 171 -2.27 20.24 -11.00
CA VAL A 171 -1.63 21.43 -11.57
C VAL A 171 -1.14 21.16 -12.99
N LEU A 172 -0.33 20.10 -13.18
CA LEU A 172 0.36 19.85 -14.45
C LEU A 172 -0.55 19.30 -15.55
N ASN A 173 -1.55 18.48 -15.19
CA ASN A 173 -2.35 17.74 -16.17
C ASN A 173 -3.79 18.26 -16.31
N THR A 174 -4.34 18.91 -15.27
CA THR A 174 -5.73 19.37 -15.27
C THR A 174 -5.82 20.88 -15.46
N ALA A 175 -5.12 21.64 -14.61
CA ALA A 175 -5.13 23.10 -14.72
C ALA A 175 -4.24 23.61 -15.88
N ASN A 176 -3.26 22.83 -16.30
CA ASN A 176 -2.33 23.12 -17.39
C ASN A 176 -1.59 24.47 -17.21
N VAL A 177 -1.14 24.72 -15.97
CA VAL A 177 -0.37 25.90 -15.56
C VAL A 177 1.06 25.55 -15.24
#